data_5c313f0b5664ced29424d914b1957732
#
_entry.id   5c313f0b5664ced29424d914b1957732
#
_cell.length_a   1.000
_cell.length_b   1.000
_cell.length_c   1.000
_cell.angle_alpha   90.00
_cell.angle_beta   90.00
_cell.angle_gamma   90.00
#
_symmetry.space_group_name_H-M   'P 1'
#
loop_
_entity.id
_entity.type
_entity.pdbx_description
1 polymer ?
#
loop_
_entity_poly.entity_id
_entity_poly.type
_entity_poly.pdbx_seq_one_letter_code
_entity_poly.pdbx_strand_id
1 'polypeptide(L)'
;LTLRRSTCDVCPRRTGCLEQQGMNASILEKDVPFPCPRGETAAEVARARDSLRRMQGLRARQEECRMALAQQYGFLADALRQLADRLPGHSRRPWRYRVQVSARSKSRQRRDGDRVAAFAGPEGRFYVLLCDGMGTGPEAAAESRETVGLVMQMLQSGLTPGAVLGSINSQLALTQRGGAVTLDLAELHPDTGRVWLYKWGAQPSVLLRRCRSHSVGSPGPPPGLGVTRGRESVSRVRLLPGDSLLLLSDGVSQSQAPTWAKLPAATPPGTLAAQILTPPTPDDATAIVIRLIPK
;
A
#
# COMPACT_ATOMS: atom_id res chain seq x y z
N LEU A 1 29.76 25.74 -20.58
CA LEU A 1 29.59 26.82 -21.59
C LEU A 1 30.13 28.10 -20.96
N THR A 2 31.40 28.41 -21.25
CA THR A 2 32.06 29.68 -20.94
C THR A 2 31.51 30.73 -21.86
N LEU A 3 30.46 31.44 -21.47
CA LEU A 3 29.99 32.63 -22.17
C LEU A 3 31.10 33.69 -22.09
N ARG A 4 31.53 34.15 -23.25
CA ARG A 4 32.66 35.07 -23.44
C ARG A 4 32.56 36.29 -22.51
N ARG A 5 33.61 36.51 -21.72
CA ARG A 5 33.81 37.67 -20.82
C ARG A 5 33.66 39.03 -21.51
N SER A 6 33.70 39.10 -22.84
CA SER A 6 33.81 40.31 -23.62
C SER A 6 32.62 41.29 -23.55
N THR A 7 31.41 40.84 -23.26
CA THR A 7 30.21 41.72 -23.17
C THR A 7 30.06 42.46 -21.86
N CYS A 8 30.63 41.91 -20.76
CA CYS A 8 30.63 42.60 -19.47
C CYS A 8 31.74 43.64 -19.31
N ASP A 9 32.79 43.54 -20.10
CA ASP A 9 33.93 44.47 -20.03
C ASP A 9 33.56 45.86 -20.58
N VAL A 10 32.58 45.96 -21.46
CA VAL A 10 32.03 47.22 -22.02
C VAL A 10 30.69 47.64 -21.40
N CYS A 11 30.20 46.93 -20.38
CA CYS A 11 28.93 47.26 -19.76
C CYS A 11 29.05 48.46 -18.82
N PRO A 12 28.25 49.53 -19.00
CA PRO A 12 28.34 50.75 -18.19
C PRO A 12 27.94 50.53 -16.72
N ARG A 13 27.50 49.34 -16.35
CA ARG A 13 27.08 48.97 -15.00
C ARG A 13 27.94 47.87 -14.33
N ARG A 14 29.16 47.72 -14.81
CA ARG A 14 30.10 46.69 -14.30
C ARG A 14 30.29 46.70 -12.77
N THR A 15 30.30 47.88 -12.18
CA THR A 15 30.57 48.11 -10.76
C THR A 15 29.39 47.79 -9.83
N GLY A 16 28.18 47.64 -10.34
CA GLY A 16 26.97 47.30 -9.56
C GLY A 16 26.30 46.00 -9.97
N CYS A 17 26.95 45.20 -10.79
CA CYS A 17 26.34 43.94 -11.28
C CYS A 17 26.49 42.84 -10.28
N LEU A 18 25.36 42.30 -9.82
CA LEU A 18 25.28 41.21 -8.85
C LEU A 18 25.99 39.93 -9.30
N GLU A 19 26.15 39.70 -10.59
CA GLU A 19 26.90 38.56 -11.15
C GLU A 19 28.41 38.61 -10.85
N GLN A 20 28.98 39.80 -10.74
CA GLN A 20 30.40 39.98 -10.34
C GLN A 20 30.62 39.77 -8.86
N GLN A 21 29.56 39.85 -8.04
CA GLN A 21 29.61 39.61 -6.58
C GLN A 21 29.40 38.16 -6.18
N GLY A 22 29.37 37.21 -7.11
CA GLY A 22 29.31 35.77 -6.83
C GLY A 22 27.95 35.27 -6.33
N MET A 23 26.88 36.04 -6.52
CA MET A 23 25.55 35.62 -6.13
C MET A 23 24.92 34.69 -7.16
N ASN A 24 24.30 33.61 -6.67
CA ASN A 24 23.65 32.58 -7.51
C ASN A 24 22.50 33.16 -8.36
N ALA A 25 22.36 32.66 -9.58
CA ALA A 25 21.36 33.03 -10.58
C ALA A 25 19.90 32.98 -10.12
N SER A 26 19.58 32.31 -8.99
CA SER A 26 18.25 32.23 -8.41
C SER A 26 17.77 33.54 -7.76
N ILE A 27 18.66 34.48 -7.49
CA ILE A 27 18.32 35.80 -6.90
C ILE A 27 18.02 36.83 -7.98
N LEU A 28 18.46 36.61 -9.22
CA LEU A 28 18.28 37.51 -10.35
C LEU A 28 16.84 37.62 -10.90
N GLU A 29 15.93 36.77 -10.43
CA GLU A 29 14.53 36.74 -10.93
C GLU A 29 13.62 37.83 -10.34
N LYS A 30 14.01 38.54 -9.29
CA LYS A 30 13.06 39.41 -8.58
C LYS A 30 13.20 40.91 -8.76
N ASP A 31 14.39 41.48 -9.05
CA ASP A 31 14.55 42.94 -9.05
C ASP A 31 15.64 43.46 -9.99
N VAL A 32 15.52 43.25 -11.28
CA VAL A 32 16.37 44.00 -12.24
C VAL A 32 15.50 44.94 -13.10
N PRO A 33 15.46 46.25 -12.81
CA PRO A 33 14.58 47.19 -13.48
C PRO A 33 15.02 47.60 -14.89
N PHE A 34 15.97 46.93 -15.54
CA PHE A 34 16.44 47.26 -16.88
C PHE A 34 16.83 46.04 -17.70
N PRO A 35 16.56 46.04 -19.03
CA PRO A 35 16.95 44.96 -19.93
C PRO A 35 18.48 44.88 -20.00
N CYS A 36 19.04 43.90 -19.30
CA CYS A 36 20.42 43.48 -19.45
C CYS A 36 20.46 42.46 -20.59
N PRO A 37 21.32 42.59 -21.62
CA PRO A 37 21.45 41.55 -22.66
C PRO A 37 21.79 40.18 -22.09
N ARG A 38 22.36 40.12 -20.89
CA ARG A 38 22.57 38.87 -20.13
C ARG A 38 21.33 38.43 -19.34
N GLY A 39 20.43 39.34 -19.00
CA GLY A 39 19.17 39.00 -18.35
C GLY A 39 18.28 38.14 -19.26
N GLU A 40 18.23 38.45 -20.55
CA GLU A 40 17.49 37.63 -21.52
C GLU A 40 18.13 36.25 -21.71
N THR A 41 19.47 36.18 -21.83
CA THR A 41 20.20 34.91 -21.90
C THR A 41 20.12 34.12 -20.61
N ALA A 42 20.13 34.76 -19.45
CA ALA A 42 19.92 34.07 -18.16
C ALA A 42 18.50 33.51 -18.04
N ALA A 43 17.49 34.26 -18.48
CA ALA A 43 16.10 33.79 -18.51
C ALA A 43 15.90 32.63 -19.52
N GLU A 44 16.57 32.67 -20.68
CA GLU A 44 16.57 31.56 -21.64
C GLU A 44 17.26 30.31 -21.07
N VAL A 45 18.40 30.47 -20.40
CA VAL A 45 19.10 29.36 -19.73
C VAL A 45 18.25 28.78 -18.59
N ALA A 46 17.55 29.64 -17.82
CA ALA A 46 16.62 29.16 -16.76
C ALA A 46 15.46 28.36 -17.38
N ARG A 47 14.82 28.87 -18.44
CA ARG A 47 13.77 28.16 -19.17
C ARG A 47 14.25 26.82 -19.75
N ALA A 48 15.46 26.81 -20.32
CA ALA A 48 16.06 25.59 -20.85
C ALA A 48 16.36 24.57 -19.74
N ARG A 49 16.83 25.01 -18.57
CA ARG A 49 17.04 24.14 -17.39
C ARG A 49 15.72 23.55 -16.88
N ASP A 50 14.66 24.35 -16.79
CA ASP A 50 13.35 23.88 -16.35
C ASP A 50 12.73 22.89 -17.34
N SER A 51 12.91 23.15 -18.64
CA SER A 51 12.50 22.21 -19.69
C SER A 51 13.28 20.90 -19.59
N LEU A 52 14.59 20.96 -19.32
CA LEU A 52 15.41 19.78 -19.14
C LEU A 52 14.99 18.96 -17.89
N ARG A 53 14.72 19.65 -16.77
CA ARG A 53 14.20 19.00 -15.56
C ARG A 53 12.86 18.31 -15.81
N ARG A 54 11.94 18.99 -16.52
CA ARG A 54 10.64 18.40 -16.91
C ARG A 54 10.84 17.17 -17.80
N MET A 55 11.72 17.23 -18.81
CA MET A 55 12.03 16.10 -19.67
C MET A 55 12.66 14.92 -18.89
N GLN A 56 13.56 15.21 -17.96
CA GLN A 56 14.15 14.18 -17.08
C GLN A 56 13.08 13.51 -16.22
N GLY A 57 12.17 14.30 -15.64
CA GLY A 57 11.01 13.78 -14.89
C GLY A 57 10.08 12.91 -15.74
N LEU A 58 9.80 13.34 -16.98
CA LEU A 58 8.98 12.55 -17.92
C LEU A 58 9.67 11.23 -18.31
N ARG A 59 10.98 11.25 -18.56
CA ARG A 59 11.75 10.03 -18.86
C ARG A 59 11.77 9.06 -17.69
N ALA A 60 11.95 9.56 -16.46
CA ALA A 60 11.90 8.72 -15.26
C ALA A 60 10.52 8.04 -15.12
N ARG A 61 9.43 8.80 -15.30
CA ARG A 61 8.07 8.25 -15.28
C ARG A 61 7.81 7.24 -16.40
N GLN A 62 8.31 7.51 -17.61
CA GLN A 62 8.19 6.57 -18.73
C GLN A 62 8.90 5.24 -18.42
N GLU A 63 10.07 5.29 -17.79
CA GLU A 63 10.80 4.09 -17.40
C GLU A 63 10.07 3.34 -16.26
N GLU A 64 9.53 4.05 -15.27
CA GLU A 64 8.68 3.47 -14.23
C GLU A 64 7.45 2.76 -14.82
N CYS A 65 6.73 3.40 -15.74
CA CYS A 65 5.60 2.79 -16.44
C CYS A 65 6.03 1.56 -17.23
N ARG A 66 7.17 1.62 -17.94
CA ARG A 66 7.70 0.48 -18.70
C ARG A 66 8.03 -0.70 -17.79
N MET A 67 8.66 -0.44 -16.63
CA MET A 67 8.97 -1.48 -15.64
C MET A 67 7.69 -2.07 -15.04
N ALA A 68 6.70 -1.24 -14.71
CA ALA A 68 5.42 -1.69 -14.18
C ALA A 68 4.68 -2.58 -15.19
N LEU A 69 4.64 -2.20 -16.47
CA LEU A 69 4.05 -3.03 -17.53
C LEU A 69 4.79 -4.35 -17.70
N ALA A 70 6.13 -4.34 -17.73
CA ALA A 70 6.91 -5.56 -17.83
C ALA A 70 6.65 -6.50 -16.64
N GLN A 71 6.47 -5.94 -15.44
CA GLN A 71 6.11 -6.69 -14.25
C GLN A 71 4.69 -7.29 -14.35
N GLN A 72 3.70 -6.53 -14.87
CA GLN A 72 2.35 -7.07 -15.12
C GLN A 72 2.36 -8.24 -16.09
N TYR A 73 3.10 -8.13 -17.20
CA TYR A 73 3.23 -9.26 -18.14
C TYR A 73 3.92 -10.46 -17.50
N GLY A 74 4.92 -10.26 -16.65
CA GLY A 74 5.54 -11.32 -15.86
C GLY A 74 4.52 -12.03 -14.97
N PHE A 75 3.73 -11.27 -14.21
CA PHE A 75 2.67 -11.82 -13.35
C PHE A 75 1.61 -12.58 -14.15
N LEU A 76 1.19 -12.04 -15.29
CA LEU A 76 0.23 -12.72 -16.18
C LEU A 76 0.79 -14.06 -16.68
N ALA A 77 2.05 -14.09 -17.11
CA ALA A 77 2.69 -15.32 -17.56
C ALA A 77 2.78 -16.36 -16.43
N ASP A 78 3.14 -15.93 -15.22
CA ASP A 78 3.21 -16.81 -14.04
C ASP A 78 1.82 -17.30 -13.64
N ALA A 79 0.80 -16.44 -13.71
CA ALA A 79 -0.58 -16.78 -13.47
C ALA A 79 -1.08 -17.86 -14.45
N LEU A 80 -0.80 -17.70 -15.73
CA LEU A 80 -1.18 -18.69 -16.77
C LEU A 80 -0.46 -20.03 -16.54
N ARG A 81 0.83 -20.03 -16.18
CA ARG A 81 1.54 -21.27 -15.80
C ARG A 81 0.89 -21.95 -14.62
N GLN A 82 0.59 -21.21 -13.55
CA GLN A 82 -0.06 -21.73 -12.35
C GLN A 82 -1.45 -22.32 -12.64
N LEU A 83 -2.22 -21.70 -13.54
CA LEU A 83 -3.50 -22.24 -13.98
C LEU A 83 -3.31 -23.53 -14.81
N ALA A 84 -2.32 -23.57 -15.69
CA ALA A 84 -1.99 -24.76 -16.47
C ALA A 84 -1.57 -25.94 -15.58
N ASP A 85 -0.75 -25.69 -14.54
CA ASP A 85 -0.31 -26.71 -13.60
C ASP A 85 -1.46 -27.27 -12.72
N ARG A 86 -2.59 -26.58 -12.65
CA ARG A 86 -3.77 -26.97 -11.86
C ARG A 86 -4.81 -27.77 -12.66
N LEU A 87 -4.69 -27.82 -13.97
CA LEU A 87 -5.63 -28.58 -14.81
C LEU A 87 -5.75 -30.07 -14.47
N PRO A 88 -4.73 -30.81 -14.00
CA PRO A 88 -4.93 -32.16 -13.48
C PRO A 88 -5.38 -32.11 -12.01
N GLY A 89 -6.65 -32.37 -11.79
CA GLY A 89 -7.41 -32.62 -10.58
C GLY A 89 -6.68 -32.71 -9.23
N HIS A 90 -6.60 -31.61 -8.53
CA HIS A 90 -6.16 -31.62 -7.13
C HIS A 90 -7.36 -31.99 -6.24
N SER A 91 -7.26 -33.12 -5.54
CA SER A 91 -8.26 -33.51 -4.57
C SER A 91 -8.28 -32.51 -3.40
N ARG A 92 -9.42 -31.87 -3.20
CA ARG A 92 -9.63 -30.95 -2.07
C ARG A 92 -9.53 -31.73 -0.78
N ARG A 93 -8.57 -31.39 0.09
CA ARG A 93 -8.56 -31.88 1.45
C ARG A 93 -9.76 -31.27 2.21
N PRO A 94 -10.56 -32.05 2.92
CA PRO A 94 -11.68 -31.54 3.68
C PRO A 94 -11.18 -30.61 4.79
N TRP A 95 -11.89 -29.52 5.04
CA TRP A 95 -11.59 -28.61 6.13
C TRP A 95 -11.75 -29.32 7.47
N ARG A 96 -10.71 -29.31 8.28
CA ARG A 96 -10.73 -29.74 9.66
C ARG A 96 -11.40 -28.72 10.58
N TYR A 97 -11.30 -27.44 10.22
CA TYR A 97 -11.82 -26.32 10.98
C TYR A 97 -12.82 -25.53 10.16
N ARG A 98 -13.83 -25.00 10.84
CA ARG A 98 -14.69 -23.93 10.32
C ARG A 98 -14.02 -22.60 10.62
N VAL A 99 -13.92 -21.71 9.64
CA VAL A 99 -13.41 -20.35 9.83
C VAL A 99 -14.55 -19.46 10.29
N GLN A 100 -14.37 -18.79 11.40
CA GLN A 100 -15.27 -17.77 11.91
C GLN A 100 -14.60 -16.42 11.79
N VAL A 101 -15.25 -15.47 11.10
CA VAL A 101 -14.77 -14.11 10.88
C VAL A 101 -15.83 -13.15 11.38
N SER A 102 -15.41 -12.12 12.11
CA SER A 102 -16.26 -11.00 12.46
C SER A 102 -15.49 -9.71 12.27
N ALA A 103 -16.09 -8.78 11.56
CA ALA A 103 -15.53 -7.46 11.31
C ALA A 103 -16.43 -6.39 11.92
N ARG A 104 -15.81 -5.34 12.43
CA ARG A 104 -16.46 -4.12 12.88
C ARG A 104 -15.64 -2.94 12.39
N SER A 105 -16.34 -1.89 11.95
CA SER A 105 -15.73 -0.61 11.57
C SER A 105 -16.38 0.52 12.35
N LYS A 106 -15.58 1.54 12.63
CA LYS A 106 -16.00 2.80 13.22
C LYS A 106 -15.46 3.91 12.35
N SER A 107 -16.34 4.51 11.57
CA SER A 107 -15.95 5.60 10.67
C SER A 107 -16.03 6.94 11.39
N ARG A 108 -15.06 7.80 11.13
CA ARG A 108 -15.05 9.20 11.57
C ARG A 108 -15.93 10.09 10.69
N GLN A 109 -16.08 9.73 9.44
CA GLN A 109 -16.85 10.45 8.43
C GLN A 109 -18.02 9.61 7.92
N ARG A 110 -18.87 10.22 7.10
CA ARG A 110 -20.06 9.57 6.52
C ARG A 110 -19.75 8.41 5.58
N ARG A 111 -18.48 8.27 5.15
CA ARG A 111 -17.99 7.19 4.28
C ARG A 111 -16.66 6.67 4.83
N ASP A 112 -16.64 5.38 5.10
CA ASP A 112 -15.50 4.62 5.59
C ASP A 112 -14.57 4.32 4.42
N GLY A 113 -13.26 4.63 4.58
CA GLY A 113 -12.19 4.29 3.65
C GLY A 113 -11.83 2.81 3.70
N ASP A 114 -12.09 2.16 4.84
CA ASP A 114 -11.79 0.76 5.06
C ASP A 114 -12.75 -0.18 4.32
N ARG A 115 -12.22 -1.25 3.76
CA ARG A 115 -13.00 -2.32 3.12
C ARG A 115 -12.53 -3.67 3.60
N VAL A 116 -13.49 -4.53 3.88
CA VAL A 116 -13.27 -5.89 4.36
C VAL A 116 -13.90 -6.89 3.39
N ALA A 117 -13.18 -7.98 3.12
CA ALA A 117 -13.72 -9.14 2.44
C ALA A 117 -13.29 -10.43 3.15
N ALA A 118 -14.19 -11.42 3.17
CA ALA A 118 -13.91 -12.76 3.68
C ALA A 118 -14.60 -13.78 2.78
N PHE A 119 -13.85 -14.69 2.16
CA PHE A 119 -14.38 -15.59 1.14
C PHE A 119 -13.56 -16.88 1.03
N ALA A 120 -14.24 -17.92 0.57
CA ALA A 120 -13.57 -19.18 0.22
C ALA A 120 -12.92 -19.04 -1.16
N GLY A 121 -11.69 -19.53 -1.28
CA GLY A 121 -10.95 -19.61 -2.52
C GLY A 121 -10.81 -21.06 -3.02
N PRO A 122 -10.08 -21.25 -4.13
CA PRO A 122 -9.78 -22.57 -4.67
C PRO A 122 -8.91 -23.38 -3.70
N GLU A 123 -8.83 -24.68 -3.93
CA GLU A 123 -7.99 -25.63 -3.19
C GLU A 123 -8.29 -25.69 -1.66
N GLY A 124 -9.51 -25.30 -1.25
CA GLY A 124 -9.90 -25.32 0.15
C GLY A 124 -9.28 -24.21 1.00
N ARG A 125 -8.77 -23.17 0.38
CA ARG A 125 -8.27 -21.97 1.07
C ARG A 125 -9.41 -21.06 1.48
N PHE A 126 -9.15 -20.22 2.48
CA PHE A 126 -10.05 -19.16 2.89
C PHE A 126 -9.26 -17.85 3.04
N TYR A 127 -9.79 -16.79 2.52
CA TYR A 127 -9.14 -15.48 2.51
C TYR A 127 -9.90 -14.48 3.36
N VAL A 128 -9.16 -13.66 4.10
CA VAL A 128 -9.67 -12.47 4.79
C VAL A 128 -8.79 -11.29 4.40
N LEU A 129 -9.41 -10.24 3.89
CA LEU A 129 -8.75 -9.05 3.37
C LEU A 129 -9.27 -7.82 4.11
N LEU A 130 -8.36 -6.98 4.55
CA LEU A 130 -8.60 -5.60 4.97
C LEU A 130 -7.82 -4.69 4.01
N CYS A 131 -8.52 -3.74 3.42
CA CYS A 131 -7.96 -2.71 2.57
C CYS A 131 -8.35 -1.35 3.14
N ASP A 132 -7.37 -0.52 3.41
CA ASP A 132 -7.57 0.84 3.85
C ASP A 132 -7.10 1.79 2.75
N GLY A 133 -7.99 2.69 2.30
CA GLY A 133 -7.70 3.70 1.30
C GLY A 133 -7.03 4.91 1.95
N MET A 134 -5.80 5.23 1.55
CA MET A 134 -5.07 6.37 2.07
C MET A 134 -5.78 7.69 1.72
N GLY A 135 -6.05 8.48 2.75
CA GLY A 135 -6.83 9.71 2.63
C GLY A 135 -8.25 9.56 3.16
N THR A 136 -9.05 10.59 3.03
CA THR A 136 -10.42 10.62 3.55
C THR A 136 -11.43 10.92 2.45
N GLY A 137 -12.63 10.34 2.57
CA GLY A 137 -13.76 10.69 1.72
C GLY A 137 -14.05 9.71 0.57
N PRO A 138 -14.84 10.18 -0.44
CA PRO A 138 -15.41 9.30 -1.47
C PRO A 138 -14.38 8.63 -2.38
N GLU A 139 -13.26 9.29 -2.63
CA GLU A 139 -12.22 8.78 -3.53
C GLU A 139 -11.47 7.61 -2.91
N ALA A 140 -10.99 7.75 -1.66
CA ALA A 140 -10.37 6.66 -0.90
C ALA A 140 -11.32 5.45 -0.76
N ALA A 141 -12.60 5.70 -0.47
CA ALA A 141 -13.62 4.66 -0.39
C ALA A 141 -13.92 3.98 -1.74
N ALA A 142 -13.77 4.68 -2.86
CA ALA A 142 -13.91 4.09 -4.20
C ALA A 142 -12.70 3.23 -4.55
N GLU A 143 -11.50 3.71 -4.27
CA GLU A 143 -10.25 3.02 -4.57
C GLU A 143 -10.10 1.73 -3.75
N SER A 144 -10.37 1.77 -2.44
CA SER A 144 -10.37 0.58 -1.61
C SER A 144 -11.40 -0.46 -2.06
N ARG A 145 -12.59 -0.02 -2.52
CA ARG A 145 -13.63 -0.92 -3.05
C ARG A 145 -13.19 -1.59 -4.36
N GLU A 146 -12.63 -0.81 -5.28
CA GLU A 146 -12.13 -1.32 -6.57
C GLU A 146 -10.99 -2.33 -6.32
N THR A 147 -10.05 -1.98 -5.47
CA THR A 147 -8.91 -2.84 -5.12
C THR A 147 -9.38 -4.15 -4.49
N VAL A 148 -10.29 -4.11 -3.52
CA VAL A 148 -10.85 -5.33 -2.89
C VAL A 148 -11.55 -6.20 -3.93
N GLY A 149 -12.34 -5.61 -4.83
CA GLY A 149 -13.02 -6.33 -5.91
C GLY A 149 -12.03 -7.07 -6.81
N LEU A 150 -10.97 -6.41 -7.24
CA LEU A 150 -9.92 -7.01 -8.08
C LEU A 150 -9.16 -8.12 -7.36
N VAL A 151 -8.75 -7.89 -6.11
CA VAL A 151 -8.05 -8.91 -5.29
C VAL A 151 -8.92 -10.15 -5.14
N MET A 152 -10.22 -9.98 -4.83
CA MET A 152 -11.16 -11.11 -4.70
C MET A 152 -11.28 -11.90 -6.00
N GLN A 153 -11.51 -11.24 -7.13
CA GLN A 153 -11.65 -11.90 -8.43
C GLN A 153 -10.40 -12.71 -8.80
N MET A 154 -9.23 -12.11 -8.62
CA MET A 154 -7.95 -12.73 -8.93
C MET A 154 -7.64 -13.94 -8.03
N LEU A 155 -7.89 -13.84 -6.72
CA LEU A 155 -7.71 -14.96 -5.78
C LEU A 155 -8.73 -16.07 -6.02
N GLN A 156 -9.98 -15.74 -6.36
CA GLN A 156 -11.01 -16.72 -6.69
C GLN A 156 -10.74 -17.44 -8.01
N SER A 157 -10.11 -16.76 -8.97
CA SER A 157 -9.64 -17.41 -10.22
C SER A 157 -8.42 -18.30 -10.00
N GLY A 158 -7.84 -18.29 -8.78
CA GLY A 158 -6.77 -19.20 -8.41
C GLY A 158 -5.36 -18.62 -8.53
N LEU A 159 -5.22 -17.33 -8.75
CA LEU A 159 -3.91 -16.68 -8.69
C LEU A 159 -3.34 -16.73 -7.27
N THR A 160 -2.02 -16.83 -7.17
CA THR A 160 -1.36 -16.77 -5.85
C THR A 160 -1.43 -15.35 -5.27
N PRO A 161 -1.49 -15.21 -3.93
CA PRO A 161 -1.47 -13.89 -3.29
C PRO A 161 -0.32 -12.99 -3.76
N GLY A 162 0.88 -13.54 -3.94
CA GLY A 162 2.03 -12.79 -4.45
C GLY A 162 1.80 -12.22 -5.85
N ALA A 163 1.27 -13.02 -6.78
CA ALA A 163 0.95 -12.55 -8.12
C ALA A 163 -0.14 -11.45 -8.10
N VAL A 164 -1.18 -11.64 -7.27
CA VAL A 164 -2.26 -10.67 -7.10
C VAL A 164 -1.75 -9.34 -6.56
N LEU A 165 -1.00 -9.37 -5.46
CA LEU A 165 -0.46 -8.16 -4.83
C LEU A 165 0.52 -7.43 -5.74
N GLY A 166 1.35 -8.17 -6.49
CA GLY A 166 2.23 -7.59 -7.50
C GLY A 166 1.48 -6.91 -8.63
N SER A 167 0.37 -7.52 -9.11
CA SER A 167 -0.49 -6.92 -10.13
C SER A 167 -1.16 -5.63 -9.64
N ILE A 168 -1.69 -5.64 -8.43
CA ILE A 168 -2.28 -4.44 -7.79
C ILE A 168 -1.25 -3.33 -7.64
N ASN A 169 -0.02 -3.64 -7.17
CA ASN A 169 1.05 -2.66 -7.08
C ASN A 169 1.36 -1.99 -8.42
N SER A 170 1.48 -2.79 -9.48
CA SER A 170 1.75 -2.28 -10.83
C SER A 170 0.59 -1.43 -11.35
N GLN A 171 -0.66 -1.83 -11.10
CA GLN A 171 -1.84 -1.08 -11.52
C GLN A 171 -1.91 0.28 -10.81
N LEU A 172 -1.73 0.32 -9.49
CA LEU A 172 -1.76 1.57 -8.73
C LEU A 172 -0.62 2.51 -9.14
N ALA A 173 0.58 1.98 -9.41
CA ALA A 173 1.70 2.77 -9.92
C ALA A 173 1.41 3.40 -11.29
N LEU A 174 0.62 2.72 -12.15
CA LEU A 174 0.27 3.22 -13.49
C LEU A 174 -0.87 4.24 -13.49
N THR A 175 -1.83 4.13 -12.57
CA THR A 175 -3.05 4.96 -12.59
C THR A 175 -2.83 6.41 -12.17
N GLN A 176 -1.68 6.76 -11.60
CA GLN A 176 -1.29 8.13 -11.20
C GLN A 176 -2.37 8.91 -10.40
N ARG A 177 -3.36 8.25 -9.83
CA ARG A 177 -4.47 8.88 -9.11
C ARG A 177 -4.10 9.41 -7.73
N GLY A 178 -2.80 9.40 -7.37
CA GLY A 178 -2.32 9.95 -6.10
C GLY A 178 -2.82 9.22 -4.86
N GLY A 179 -3.68 8.22 -5.01
CA GLY A 179 -4.16 7.38 -3.93
C GLY A 179 -3.19 6.22 -3.71
N ALA A 180 -2.96 5.91 -2.46
CA ALA A 180 -2.33 4.67 -2.06
C ALA A 180 -3.32 3.91 -1.20
N VAL A 181 -3.23 2.60 -1.20
CA VAL A 181 -4.02 1.75 -0.32
C VAL A 181 -3.10 0.92 0.53
N THR A 182 -3.55 0.51 1.70
CA THR A 182 -2.89 -0.56 2.43
C THR A 182 -3.62 -1.86 2.19
N LEU A 183 -2.90 -2.97 2.14
CA LEU A 183 -3.48 -4.30 1.98
C LEU A 183 -2.97 -5.23 3.09
N ASP A 184 -3.91 -5.80 3.82
CA ASP A 184 -3.69 -6.81 4.85
C ASP A 184 -4.47 -8.06 4.46
N LEU A 185 -3.76 -9.06 3.92
CA LEU A 185 -4.36 -10.31 3.46
C LEU A 185 -3.94 -11.48 4.35
N ALA A 186 -4.92 -12.17 4.91
CA ALA A 186 -4.73 -13.46 5.57
C ALA A 186 -5.22 -14.58 4.65
N GLU A 187 -4.32 -15.49 4.28
CA GLU A 187 -4.63 -16.74 3.60
C GLU A 187 -4.65 -17.88 4.63
N LEU A 188 -5.82 -18.44 4.87
CA LEU A 188 -6.04 -19.53 5.83
C LEU A 188 -6.11 -20.88 5.11
N HIS A 189 -5.52 -21.88 5.74
CA HIS A 189 -5.59 -23.28 5.38
C HIS A 189 -6.39 -24.02 6.46
N PRO A 190 -7.73 -24.14 6.33
CA PRO A 190 -8.59 -24.69 7.38
C PRO A 190 -8.43 -26.19 7.63
N ASP A 191 -7.69 -26.89 6.81
CA ASP A 191 -7.29 -28.28 7.00
C ASP A 191 -6.18 -28.43 8.04
N THR A 192 -5.23 -27.49 8.10
CA THR A 192 -4.04 -27.53 8.95
C THR A 192 -3.99 -26.46 10.03
N GLY A 193 -4.82 -25.41 9.91
CA GLY A 193 -4.78 -24.22 10.76
C GLY A 193 -3.63 -23.28 10.45
N ARG A 194 -2.89 -23.49 9.35
CA ARG A 194 -1.84 -22.56 8.92
C ARG A 194 -2.47 -21.30 8.37
N VAL A 195 -1.83 -20.15 8.65
CA VAL A 195 -2.21 -18.83 8.14
C VAL A 195 -0.98 -18.14 7.61
N TRP A 196 -1.07 -17.61 6.41
CA TRP A 196 -0.06 -16.77 5.81
C TRP A 196 -0.59 -15.34 5.76
N LEU A 197 0.21 -14.41 6.26
CA LEU A 197 -0.13 -12.99 6.33
C LEU A 197 0.73 -12.23 5.33
N TYR A 198 0.09 -11.51 4.46
CA TYR A 198 0.70 -10.64 3.46
C TYR A 198 0.38 -9.20 3.83
N LYS A 199 1.42 -8.41 4.14
CA LYS A 199 1.30 -7.03 4.62
C LYS A 199 1.89 -6.06 3.61
N TRP A 200 1.06 -5.20 3.07
CA TRP A 200 1.46 -4.11 2.19
C TRP A 200 0.93 -2.77 2.73
N GLY A 201 1.81 -2.01 3.39
CA GLY A 201 1.46 -0.78 4.11
C GLY A 201 0.69 -1.02 5.41
N ALA A 202 0.13 -2.20 5.61
CA ALA A 202 -0.70 -2.52 6.76
C ALA A 202 0.16 -2.77 8.02
N GLN A 203 -0.36 -2.36 9.18
CA GLN A 203 0.26 -2.61 10.46
C GLN A 203 0.33 -4.12 10.80
N PRO A 204 1.19 -4.56 11.74
CA PRO A 204 1.24 -5.95 12.18
C PRO A 204 -0.12 -6.45 12.65
N SER A 205 -0.43 -7.73 12.42
CA SER A 205 -1.58 -8.41 13.03
C SER A 205 -1.30 -8.76 14.49
N VAL A 206 -2.35 -8.97 15.27
CA VAL A 206 -2.23 -9.40 16.67
C VAL A 206 -2.80 -10.81 16.83
N LEU A 207 -1.99 -11.72 17.33
CA LEU A 207 -2.43 -13.06 17.74
C LEU A 207 -2.68 -13.05 19.24
N LEU A 208 -3.93 -13.30 19.65
CA LEU A 208 -4.31 -13.53 21.04
C LEU A 208 -4.29 -15.03 21.30
N ARG A 209 -3.41 -15.47 22.21
CA ARG A 209 -3.21 -16.87 22.57
C ARG A 209 -2.90 -17.01 24.05
N ARG A 210 -3.64 -17.84 24.78
CA ARG A 210 -3.37 -18.17 26.20
C ARG A 210 -3.18 -16.90 27.04
N CYS A 211 -4.10 -15.96 26.98
CA CYS A 211 -4.08 -14.69 27.70
C CYS A 211 -2.86 -13.78 27.39
N ARG A 212 -2.19 -14.02 26.27
CA ARG A 212 -1.06 -13.20 25.76
C ARG A 212 -1.38 -12.66 24.37
N SER A 213 -0.85 -11.49 24.09
CA SER A 213 -0.87 -10.90 22.75
C SER A 213 0.51 -11.01 22.11
N HIS A 214 0.53 -11.37 20.83
CA HIS A 214 1.75 -11.48 20.03
C HIS A 214 1.55 -10.67 18.76
N SER A 215 2.48 -9.76 18.47
CA SER A 215 2.52 -9.09 17.18
C SER A 215 3.01 -10.06 16.10
N VAL A 216 2.32 -10.13 14.98
CA VAL A 216 2.63 -11.04 13.88
C VAL A 216 2.63 -10.29 12.56
N GLY A 217 3.67 -10.47 11.79
CA GLY A 217 3.87 -9.78 10.52
C GLY A 217 4.65 -8.50 10.67
N SER A 218 5.37 -8.15 9.62
CA SER A 218 6.08 -6.87 9.51
C SER A 218 5.42 -6.04 8.41
N PRO A 219 5.22 -4.74 8.61
CA PRO A 219 4.68 -3.91 7.55
C PRO A 219 5.64 -3.90 6.35
N GLY A 220 5.08 -4.07 5.15
CA GLY A 220 5.77 -3.80 3.90
C GLY A 220 5.44 -2.38 3.39
N PRO A 221 6.05 -1.91 2.30
CA PRO A 221 5.66 -0.65 1.69
C PRO A 221 4.22 -0.74 1.15
N PRO A 222 3.45 0.35 1.20
CA PRO A 222 2.14 0.41 0.55
C PRO A 222 2.25 0.18 -0.96
N PRO A 223 1.27 -0.49 -1.60
CA PRO A 223 1.26 -0.67 -3.04
C PRO A 223 1.07 0.68 -3.76
N GLY A 224 1.66 0.81 -4.94
CA GLY A 224 1.59 2.03 -5.74
C GLY A 224 2.67 3.07 -5.45
N LEU A 225 3.44 2.96 -4.37
CA LEU A 225 4.54 3.88 -4.05
C LEU A 225 5.85 3.55 -4.77
N GLY A 226 5.78 3.13 -6.02
CA GLY A 226 6.92 2.84 -6.88
C GLY A 226 7.07 1.38 -7.23
N VAL A 227 7.83 1.13 -8.33
CA VAL A 227 8.16 -0.22 -8.80
C VAL A 227 9.33 -0.76 -7.98
N THR A 228 9.15 -0.84 -6.68
CA THR A 228 10.12 -1.60 -5.89
C THR A 228 9.87 -3.07 -6.15
N ARG A 229 10.92 -3.83 -6.37
CA ARG A 229 10.90 -5.29 -6.20
C ARG A 229 10.63 -5.53 -4.71
N GLY A 230 9.37 -5.26 -4.28
CA GLY A 230 8.95 -5.45 -2.92
C GLY A 230 9.08 -6.91 -2.59
N ARG A 231 10.02 -7.26 -1.72
CA ARG A 231 9.91 -8.52 -0.99
C ARG A 231 8.65 -8.39 -0.17
N GLU A 232 7.62 -9.11 -0.59
CA GLU A 232 6.39 -9.25 0.16
C GLU A 232 6.76 -9.65 1.60
N SER A 233 6.29 -8.87 2.56
CA SER A 233 6.41 -9.28 3.95
C SER A 233 5.40 -10.39 4.20
N VAL A 234 5.83 -11.64 4.01
CA VAL A 234 5.02 -12.82 4.26
C VAL A 234 5.38 -13.43 5.59
N SER A 235 4.45 -13.42 6.50
CA SER A 235 4.60 -14.07 7.80
C SER A 235 3.69 -15.29 7.89
N ARG A 236 4.14 -16.31 8.61
CA ARG A 236 3.41 -17.56 8.77
C ARG A 236 3.12 -17.81 10.23
N VAL A 237 1.87 -18.13 10.53
CA VAL A 237 1.42 -18.50 11.87
C VAL A 237 0.53 -19.73 11.81
N ARG A 238 0.50 -20.50 12.86
CA ARG A 238 -0.48 -21.59 13.02
C ARG A 238 -1.53 -21.14 14.02
N LEU A 239 -2.77 -21.02 13.57
CA LEU A 239 -3.91 -20.67 14.38
C LEU A 239 -4.50 -21.96 14.96
N LEU A 240 -4.69 -22.00 16.25
CA LEU A 240 -5.26 -23.13 17.00
C LEU A 240 -6.68 -22.78 17.47
N PRO A 241 -7.53 -23.78 17.74
CA PRO A 241 -8.79 -23.55 18.44
C PRO A 241 -8.56 -22.78 19.75
N GLY A 242 -9.36 -21.75 19.99
CA GLY A 242 -9.21 -20.85 21.14
C GLY A 242 -8.32 -19.62 20.90
N ASP A 243 -7.53 -19.60 19.83
CA ASP A 243 -6.80 -18.41 19.42
C ASP A 243 -7.73 -17.41 18.72
N SER A 244 -7.36 -16.13 18.74
CA SER A 244 -7.95 -15.09 17.90
C SER A 244 -6.85 -14.36 17.15
N LEU A 245 -6.95 -14.32 15.84
CA LEU A 245 -6.08 -13.50 14.99
C LEU A 245 -6.84 -12.22 14.62
N LEU A 246 -6.20 -11.08 14.87
CA LEU A 246 -6.77 -9.75 14.63
C LEU A 246 -6.06 -9.10 13.46
N LEU A 247 -6.83 -8.66 12.45
CA LEU A 247 -6.38 -7.71 11.45
C LEU A 247 -6.99 -6.36 11.81
N LEU A 248 -6.16 -5.32 11.82
CA LEU A 248 -6.53 -4.01 12.35
C LEU A 248 -6.09 -2.94 11.35
N SER A 249 -6.93 -1.94 11.03
CA SER A 249 -6.50 -0.75 10.32
C SER A 249 -5.72 0.19 11.24
N ASP A 250 -5.02 1.17 10.71
CA ASP A 250 -4.11 2.06 11.43
C ASP A 250 -4.82 2.96 12.45
N GLY A 251 -6.13 3.22 12.29
CA GLY A 251 -6.95 3.89 13.29
C GLY A 251 -7.08 3.14 14.62
N VAL A 252 -6.66 1.85 14.69
CA VAL A 252 -6.71 1.03 15.90
C VAL A 252 -5.35 0.98 16.58
N SER A 253 -5.22 1.55 17.77
CA SER A 253 -4.00 1.45 18.59
C SER A 253 -3.83 0.03 19.17
N GLN A 254 -2.69 -0.60 18.87
CA GLN A 254 -2.36 -1.93 19.41
C GLN A 254 -1.84 -1.92 20.85
N SER A 255 -1.69 -0.76 21.47
CA SER A 255 -1.22 -0.64 22.86
C SER A 255 -2.10 -1.41 23.87
N GLN A 256 -3.38 -1.58 23.55
CA GLN A 256 -4.34 -2.31 24.38
C GLN A 256 -4.41 -3.82 24.10
N ALA A 257 -3.61 -4.35 23.21
CA ALA A 257 -3.59 -5.77 22.87
C ALA A 257 -3.42 -6.71 24.10
N PRO A 258 -2.60 -6.36 25.11
CA PRO A 258 -2.53 -7.16 26.34
C PRO A 258 -3.83 -7.22 27.13
N THR A 259 -4.66 -6.18 27.06
CA THR A 259 -5.98 -6.13 27.70
C THR A 259 -6.96 -7.03 26.94
N TRP A 260 -6.98 -7.00 25.60
CA TRP A 260 -7.81 -7.88 24.81
C TRP A 260 -7.45 -9.34 24.99
N ALA A 261 -6.18 -9.65 25.22
CA ALA A 261 -5.71 -11.02 25.46
C ALA A 261 -6.23 -11.62 26.78
N LYS A 262 -6.61 -10.79 27.74
CA LYS A 262 -7.17 -11.24 29.02
C LYS A 262 -8.68 -11.54 28.98
N LEU A 263 -9.34 -11.18 27.90
CA LEU A 263 -10.75 -11.48 27.73
C LEU A 263 -10.98 -13.00 27.62
N PRO A 264 -12.12 -13.51 28.13
CA PRO A 264 -12.41 -14.92 28.04
C PRO A 264 -12.33 -15.43 26.58
N ALA A 265 -11.73 -16.58 26.36
CA ALA A 265 -11.63 -17.21 25.03
C ALA A 265 -13.02 -17.44 24.41
N ALA A 266 -14.05 -17.63 25.24
CA ALA A 266 -15.44 -17.75 24.82
C ALA A 266 -16.09 -16.44 24.35
N THR A 267 -15.46 -15.27 24.57
CA THR A 267 -16.01 -13.98 24.11
C THR A 267 -16.30 -14.06 22.62
N PRO A 268 -17.54 -13.80 22.16
CA PRO A 268 -17.86 -13.86 20.73
C PRO A 268 -16.97 -12.95 19.89
N PRO A 269 -16.54 -13.34 18.68
CA PRO A 269 -15.67 -12.53 17.86
C PRO A 269 -16.22 -11.13 17.56
N GLY A 270 -17.54 -11.00 17.37
CA GLY A 270 -18.19 -9.71 17.16
C GLY A 270 -18.15 -8.80 18.38
N THR A 271 -18.25 -9.37 19.59
CA THR A 271 -18.10 -8.65 20.86
C THR A 271 -16.67 -8.20 21.07
N LEU A 272 -15.70 -9.07 20.78
CA LEU A 272 -14.28 -8.72 20.83
C LEU A 272 -13.94 -7.59 19.86
N ALA A 273 -14.41 -7.67 18.60
CA ALA A 273 -14.21 -6.59 17.62
C ALA A 273 -14.82 -5.27 18.10
N ALA A 274 -16.03 -5.28 18.70
CA ALA A 274 -16.66 -4.10 19.27
C ALA A 274 -15.85 -3.50 20.44
N GLN A 275 -15.31 -4.34 21.33
CA GLN A 275 -14.50 -3.89 22.46
C GLN A 275 -13.17 -3.26 21.99
N ILE A 276 -12.54 -3.80 20.93
CA ILE A 276 -11.35 -3.23 20.32
C ILE A 276 -11.61 -1.79 19.84
N LEU A 277 -12.80 -1.52 19.31
CA LEU A 277 -13.18 -0.21 18.78
C LEU A 277 -13.85 0.74 19.80
N THR A 278 -13.97 0.32 21.06
CA THR A 278 -14.58 1.16 22.12
C THR A 278 -13.82 2.46 22.35
N PRO A 279 -12.47 2.49 22.40
CA PRO A 279 -11.73 3.75 22.58
C PRO A 279 -11.99 4.74 21.44
N PRO A 280 -11.87 6.05 21.70
CA PRO A 280 -11.86 7.05 20.64
C PRO A 280 -10.76 6.72 19.62
N THR A 281 -11.10 6.79 18.34
CA THR A 281 -10.15 6.54 17.24
C THR A 281 -9.82 7.86 16.56
N PRO A 282 -8.55 8.13 16.25
CA PRO A 282 -8.15 9.36 15.56
C PRO A 282 -8.62 9.38 14.10
N ASP A 283 -8.83 8.22 13.51
CA ASP A 283 -9.20 8.01 12.11
C ASP A 283 -10.28 6.91 11.99
N ASP A 284 -10.65 6.57 10.75
CA ASP A 284 -11.45 5.39 10.46
C ASP A 284 -10.74 4.16 11.05
N ALA A 285 -11.48 3.30 11.68
CA ALA A 285 -10.92 2.18 12.42
C ALA A 285 -11.70 0.90 12.16
N THR A 286 -11.00 -0.13 11.72
CA THR A 286 -11.59 -1.45 11.48
C THR A 286 -10.84 -2.53 12.23
N ALA A 287 -11.61 -3.41 12.88
CA ALA A 287 -11.11 -4.59 13.56
C ALA A 287 -11.78 -5.85 13.00
N ILE A 288 -10.96 -6.78 12.54
CA ILE A 288 -11.39 -8.12 12.09
C ILE A 288 -10.86 -9.14 13.07
N VAL A 289 -11.74 -10.00 13.54
CA VAL A 289 -11.40 -11.14 14.42
C VAL A 289 -11.61 -12.44 13.65
N ILE A 290 -10.57 -13.25 13.55
CA ILE A 290 -10.54 -14.55 12.87
C ILE A 290 -10.31 -15.64 13.88
N ARG A 291 -11.13 -16.71 13.86
CA ARG A 291 -11.00 -17.90 14.70
C ARG A 291 -11.18 -19.17 13.89
N LEU A 292 -10.56 -20.24 14.38
CA LEU A 292 -10.79 -21.59 13.91
C LEU A 292 -11.62 -22.38 14.93
N ILE A 293 -12.72 -22.94 14.47
CA ILE A 293 -13.61 -23.78 15.29
C ILE A 293 -13.52 -25.20 14.77
N PRO A 294 -13.25 -26.21 15.61
CA PRO A 294 -13.33 -27.63 15.20
C PRO A 294 -14.69 -27.91 14.56
N LYS A 295 -14.68 -28.76 13.53
CA LYS A 295 -15.93 -29.31 12.95
C LYS A 295 -16.45 -30.44 13.78
#